data_0ae5158559427db20f865550a4843807
#
_entry.id   0ae5158559427db20f865550a4843807
#
_cell.length_a   1.000
_cell.length_b   1.000
_cell.length_c   1.000
_cell.angle_alpha   90.00
_cell.angle_beta   90.00
_cell.angle_gamma   90.00
#
_symmetry.space_group_name_H-M   'P 1'
#
loop_
_entity.id
_entity.type
_entity.pdbx_description
1 polymer ?
#
loop_
_entity_poly.entity_id
_entity_poly.type
_entity_poly.pdbx_seq_one_letter_code
_entity_poly.pdbx_strand_id
1 'polypeptide(L)'
;MLDDKPSLRAKDMPDLSSFDWQDAFRLEDQLSEDERMIRDSACAYCQEKLQPRVLEAFQNEQTDPAIFAEMGSMGLLGTTIPEAYGGLGGGYVAYGLVAREVERVDSGYRSMMSVQSSLVMYPIYAYGSEEQRQKYLPKLATGEWIGCFGLTEPDAGSDPAGMKTRAVKTDGGYVLSGSKMWISNSPIADVFVVWAKSEAHGGKIRGFILAKGMKGLSAPKIEKKMSLRASITGEIVMDGVEVGEEALLPHVEGLKGPFGCLNRARYGISWGVLGAAEFCWHAARQYGLDRHQFKRPLAQTQLYQKKLADMQTEIALGLQASLRVGRLMDEAKAAPEMISIVKRNNCGKALDIARMSRDMHGGNGISLEFGVIRHMVNLETVNTYEGAHDVHALILGRAQTGLQAFF
;
A
#
# COMPACT_ATOMS: atom_id res chain seq x y z
N MET A 1 50.76 -25.16 15.10
CA MET A 1 49.55 -25.62 15.75
C MET A 1 48.40 -25.09 14.95
N LEU A 2 47.80 -25.92 14.12
CA LEU A 2 46.61 -25.60 13.36
C LEU A 2 45.43 -25.93 14.30
N ASP A 3 44.64 -24.88 14.65
CA ASP A 3 43.44 -25.02 15.49
C ASP A 3 42.44 -25.97 14.84
N ASP A 4 42.23 -27.12 15.53
CA ASP A 4 41.17 -28.06 15.27
C ASP A 4 39.80 -27.39 15.51
N LYS A 5 39.22 -26.83 14.47
CA LYS A 5 37.80 -26.45 14.52
C LYS A 5 36.98 -27.74 14.64
N PRO A 6 36.08 -27.87 15.60
CA PRO A 6 35.27 -29.06 15.73
C PRO A 6 34.47 -29.27 14.42
N SER A 7 34.71 -30.39 13.77
CA SER A 7 33.90 -30.82 12.61
C SER A 7 32.46 -30.97 13.07
N LEU A 8 31.50 -30.30 12.44
CA LEU A 8 30.08 -30.53 12.67
C LEU A 8 29.80 -32.05 12.56
N ARG A 9 29.22 -32.65 13.60
CA ARG A 9 28.83 -34.02 13.53
C ARG A 9 27.74 -34.20 12.48
N ALA A 10 27.67 -35.37 11.82
CA ALA A 10 26.65 -35.64 10.80
C ALA A 10 25.20 -35.42 11.31
N LYS A 11 24.99 -35.45 12.64
CA LYS A 11 23.71 -35.13 13.30
C LYS A 11 23.35 -33.66 13.31
N ASP A 12 24.34 -32.76 13.11
CA ASP A 12 24.19 -31.32 13.14
C ASP A 12 24.10 -30.71 11.72
N MET A 13 24.15 -31.58 10.69
CA MET A 13 23.93 -31.14 9.31
C MET A 13 22.44 -30.92 9.05
N PRO A 14 22.04 -29.80 8.49
CA PRO A 14 20.64 -29.57 8.15
C PRO A 14 20.17 -30.63 7.15
N ASP A 15 18.98 -31.15 7.35
CA ASP A 15 18.32 -32.00 6.37
C ASP A 15 17.97 -31.20 5.13
N LEU A 16 18.79 -31.28 4.08
CA LEU A 16 18.58 -30.58 2.82
C LEU A 16 17.31 -31.04 2.07
N SER A 17 16.69 -32.15 2.47
CA SER A 17 15.40 -32.59 1.96
C SER A 17 14.24 -31.76 2.52
N SER A 18 14.48 -30.95 3.56
CA SER A 18 13.47 -30.12 4.25
C SER A 18 13.35 -28.69 3.69
N PHE A 19 13.99 -28.35 2.57
CA PHE A 19 13.88 -27.00 1.99
C PHE A 19 12.44 -26.73 1.52
N ASP A 20 11.77 -25.79 2.19
CA ASP A 20 10.49 -25.27 1.75
C ASP A 20 10.69 -24.12 0.75
N TRP A 21 10.42 -24.42 -0.52
CA TRP A 21 10.55 -23.42 -1.57
C TRP A 21 9.51 -22.28 -1.46
N GLN A 22 8.40 -22.48 -0.76
CA GLN A 22 7.36 -21.46 -0.56
C GLN A 22 7.73 -20.48 0.56
N ASP A 23 8.54 -20.91 1.53
CA ASP A 23 9.05 -20.09 2.63
C ASP A 23 10.57 -20.31 2.83
N ALA A 24 11.33 -19.89 1.80
CA ALA A 24 12.76 -20.16 1.69
C ALA A 24 13.61 -19.68 2.89
N PHE A 25 13.20 -18.62 3.59
CA PHE A 25 13.88 -18.10 4.77
C PHE A 25 13.09 -18.24 6.06
N ARG A 26 12.08 -19.14 6.05
CA ARG A 26 11.27 -19.45 7.24
C ARG A 26 10.71 -18.19 7.89
N LEU A 27 10.02 -17.38 7.08
CA LEU A 27 9.31 -16.19 7.54
C LEU A 27 8.30 -16.55 8.63
N GLU A 28 7.64 -17.68 8.47
CA GLU A 28 6.63 -18.22 9.40
C GLU A 28 7.16 -18.35 10.83
N ASP A 29 8.39 -18.81 10.99
CA ASP A 29 9.03 -18.97 12.32
C ASP A 29 9.35 -17.63 13.01
N GLN A 30 9.37 -16.54 12.27
CA GLN A 30 9.73 -15.20 12.73
C GLN A 30 8.52 -14.37 13.14
N LEU A 31 7.31 -14.87 12.92
CA LEU A 31 6.05 -14.21 13.26
C LEU A 31 5.57 -14.63 14.66
N SER A 32 4.96 -13.70 15.38
CA SER A 32 4.24 -14.02 16.61
C SER A 32 2.95 -14.79 16.31
N GLU A 33 2.34 -15.38 17.34
CA GLU A 33 1.07 -16.09 17.21
C GLU A 33 -0.05 -15.16 16.72
N ASP A 34 -0.12 -13.94 17.27
CA ASP A 34 -1.10 -12.92 16.86
C ASP A 34 -0.90 -12.50 15.40
N GLU A 35 0.35 -12.30 14.96
CA GLU A 35 0.66 -11.94 13.58
C GLU A 35 0.24 -13.04 12.60
N ARG A 36 0.46 -14.30 12.95
CA ARG A 36 0.00 -15.45 12.16
C ARG A 36 -1.52 -15.50 12.08
N MET A 37 -2.21 -15.37 13.22
CA MET A 37 -3.66 -15.37 13.29
C MET A 37 -4.29 -14.23 12.44
N ILE A 38 -3.75 -13.02 12.52
CA ILE A 38 -4.20 -11.88 11.72
C ILE A 38 -3.99 -12.15 10.23
N ARG A 39 -2.81 -12.64 9.83
CA ARG A 39 -2.52 -13.02 8.45
C ARG A 39 -3.47 -14.09 7.93
N ASP A 40 -3.69 -15.16 8.69
CA ASP A 40 -4.52 -16.28 8.28
C ASP A 40 -5.99 -15.86 8.10
N SER A 41 -6.48 -15.01 9.00
CA SER A 41 -7.81 -14.42 8.89
C SER A 41 -7.94 -13.54 7.64
N ALA A 42 -6.93 -12.70 7.38
CA ALA A 42 -6.89 -11.87 6.17
C ALA A 42 -6.82 -12.73 4.90
N CYS A 43 -5.99 -13.78 4.90
CA CYS A 43 -5.85 -14.70 3.77
C CYS A 43 -7.19 -15.40 3.47
N ALA A 44 -7.86 -15.96 4.48
CA ALA A 44 -9.15 -16.62 4.31
C ALA A 44 -10.19 -15.66 3.71
N TYR A 45 -10.33 -14.45 4.27
CA TYR A 45 -11.23 -13.44 3.73
C TYR A 45 -10.89 -13.07 2.27
N CYS A 46 -9.63 -12.83 1.98
CA CYS A 46 -9.19 -12.45 0.64
C CYS A 46 -9.49 -13.52 -0.39
N GLN A 47 -9.23 -14.79 -0.08
CA GLN A 47 -9.47 -15.90 -1.01
C GLN A 47 -10.97 -16.22 -1.16
N GLU A 48 -11.75 -16.18 -0.06
CA GLU A 48 -13.16 -16.54 -0.09
C GLU A 48 -14.07 -15.42 -0.60
N LYS A 49 -13.72 -14.16 -0.32
CA LYS A 49 -14.60 -13.00 -0.60
C LYS A 49 -14.09 -12.07 -1.69
N LEU A 50 -12.79 -11.74 -1.71
CA LEU A 50 -12.25 -10.78 -2.68
C LEU A 50 -11.88 -11.44 -4.00
N GLN A 51 -11.22 -12.60 -3.97
CA GLN A 51 -10.76 -13.30 -5.17
C GLN A 51 -11.89 -13.61 -6.17
N PRO A 52 -13.08 -14.08 -5.75
CA PRO A 52 -14.17 -14.34 -6.69
C PRO A 52 -14.75 -13.09 -7.38
N ARG A 53 -14.63 -11.91 -6.77
CA ARG A 53 -15.20 -10.64 -7.28
C ARG A 53 -14.24 -9.86 -8.17
N VAL A 54 -12.94 -10.11 -8.06
CA VAL A 54 -11.92 -9.20 -8.60
C VAL A 54 -11.92 -9.13 -10.12
N LEU A 55 -12.20 -10.23 -10.81
CA LEU A 55 -12.18 -10.27 -12.27
C LEU A 55 -13.25 -9.34 -12.86
N GLU A 56 -14.48 -9.45 -12.36
CA GLU A 56 -15.59 -8.61 -12.77
C GLU A 56 -15.38 -7.14 -12.39
N ALA A 57 -14.93 -6.89 -11.15
CA ALA A 57 -14.62 -5.55 -10.66
C ALA A 57 -13.56 -4.85 -11.52
N PHE A 58 -12.49 -5.57 -11.87
CA PHE A 58 -11.43 -5.05 -12.74
C PHE A 58 -11.93 -4.80 -14.18
N GLN A 59 -12.65 -5.76 -14.75
CA GLN A 59 -13.17 -5.66 -16.13
C GLN A 59 -14.12 -4.47 -16.30
N ASN A 60 -15.01 -4.26 -15.32
CA ASN A 60 -16.06 -3.24 -15.37
C ASN A 60 -15.64 -1.90 -14.75
N GLU A 61 -14.40 -1.79 -14.22
CA GLU A 61 -13.90 -0.60 -13.50
C GLU A 61 -14.86 -0.20 -12.36
N GLN A 62 -15.21 -1.18 -11.54
CA GLN A 62 -16.16 -1.03 -10.44
C GLN A 62 -15.50 -1.35 -9.09
N THR A 63 -15.99 -0.67 -8.06
CA THR A 63 -15.61 -0.90 -6.67
C THR A 63 -16.89 -1.13 -5.88
N ASP A 64 -16.94 -2.24 -5.15
CA ASP A 64 -18.02 -2.51 -4.21
C ASP A 64 -17.73 -1.84 -2.86
N PRO A 65 -18.49 -0.80 -2.43
CA PRO A 65 -18.26 -0.14 -1.16
C PRO A 65 -18.45 -1.05 0.06
N ALA A 66 -19.21 -2.16 -0.07
CA ALA A 66 -19.43 -3.12 1.00
C ALA A 66 -18.12 -3.76 1.50
N ILE A 67 -17.08 -3.79 0.67
CA ILE A 67 -15.76 -4.29 1.04
C ILE A 67 -15.17 -3.55 2.25
N PHE A 68 -15.48 -2.24 2.41
CA PHE A 68 -15.00 -1.49 3.58
C PHE A 68 -15.62 -2.01 4.88
N ALA A 69 -16.94 -2.23 4.92
CA ALA A 69 -17.61 -2.79 6.09
C ALA A 69 -17.18 -4.24 6.37
N GLU A 70 -16.96 -5.04 5.31
CA GLU A 70 -16.43 -6.40 5.44
C GLU A 70 -15.03 -6.39 6.07
N MET A 71 -14.10 -5.59 5.53
CA MET A 71 -12.75 -5.44 6.08
C MET A 71 -12.77 -4.86 7.51
N GLY A 72 -13.66 -3.90 7.77
CA GLY A 72 -13.84 -3.30 9.10
C GLY A 72 -14.28 -4.33 10.13
N SER A 73 -15.25 -5.18 9.80
CA SER A 73 -15.75 -6.24 10.70
C SER A 73 -14.68 -7.26 11.09
N MET A 74 -13.61 -7.38 10.29
CA MET A 74 -12.48 -8.27 10.53
C MET A 74 -11.26 -7.56 11.13
N GLY A 75 -11.36 -6.27 11.45
CA GLY A 75 -10.24 -5.49 11.99
C GLY A 75 -9.13 -5.20 10.98
N LEU A 76 -9.37 -5.39 9.67
CA LEU A 76 -8.36 -5.14 8.63
C LEU A 76 -8.20 -3.65 8.29
N LEU A 77 -9.17 -2.81 8.70
CA LEU A 77 -9.06 -1.35 8.64
C LEU A 77 -8.51 -0.81 9.96
N GLY A 78 -7.48 0.04 9.90
CA GLY A 78 -6.89 0.60 11.11
C GLY A 78 -6.13 -0.42 11.96
N THR A 79 -5.47 -1.40 11.35
CA THR A 79 -4.68 -2.44 12.05
C THR A 79 -3.72 -1.87 13.10
N THR A 80 -3.10 -0.70 12.83
CA THR A 80 -2.15 -0.04 13.75
C THR A 80 -2.78 1.03 14.64
N ILE A 81 -4.09 1.24 14.56
CA ILE A 81 -4.83 2.19 15.40
C ILE A 81 -5.18 1.51 16.72
N PRO A 82 -5.05 2.19 17.87
CA PRO A 82 -5.38 1.61 19.17
C PRO A 82 -6.86 1.18 19.27
N GLU A 83 -7.10 0.12 20.05
CA GLU A 83 -8.44 -0.41 20.32
C GLU A 83 -9.41 0.64 20.90
N ALA A 84 -8.91 1.57 21.71
CA ALA A 84 -9.69 2.69 22.27
C ALA A 84 -10.40 3.55 21.20
N TYR A 85 -9.93 3.50 19.95
CA TYR A 85 -10.51 4.19 18.81
C TYR A 85 -11.09 3.24 17.76
N GLY A 86 -11.30 1.98 18.12
CA GLY A 86 -11.91 0.96 17.26
C GLY A 86 -10.93 0.26 16.32
N GLY A 87 -9.63 0.53 16.41
CA GLY A 87 -8.60 -0.20 15.66
C GLY A 87 -8.26 -1.55 16.29
N LEU A 88 -7.36 -2.29 15.66
CA LEU A 88 -6.93 -3.62 16.15
C LEU A 88 -5.82 -3.52 17.22
N GLY A 89 -5.11 -2.39 17.33
CA GLY A 89 -3.95 -2.25 18.21
C GLY A 89 -2.73 -3.09 17.81
N GLY A 90 -2.71 -3.63 16.59
CA GLY A 90 -1.64 -4.45 16.05
C GLY A 90 -0.42 -3.63 15.62
N GLY A 91 0.71 -4.31 15.42
CA GLY A 91 1.96 -3.70 14.96
C GLY A 91 2.01 -3.50 13.44
N TYR A 92 3.10 -2.89 12.99
CA TYR A 92 3.33 -2.67 11.57
C TYR A 92 3.57 -3.97 10.81
N VAL A 93 4.15 -4.99 11.44
CA VAL A 93 4.29 -6.31 10.79
C VAL A 93 2.91 -6.90 10.48
N ALA A 94 1.96 -6.87 11.43
CA ALA A 94 0.59 -7.31 11.20
C ALA A 94 -0.07 -6.53 10.04
N TYR A 95 0.07 -5.20 10.00
CA TYR A 95 -0.39 -4.38 8.89
C TYR A 95 0.23 -4.78 7.55
N GLY A 96 1.53 -5.06 7.53
CA GLY A 96 2.24 -5.52 6.34
C GLY A 96 1.71 -6.87 5.84
N LEU A 97 1.49 -7.82 6.73
CA LEU A 97 0.94 -9.14 6.41
C LEU A 97 -0.48 -9.03 5.83
N VAL A 98 -1.34 -8.20 6.41
CA VAL A 98 -2.67 -7.91 5.84
C VAL A 98 -2.55 -7.31 4.43
N ALA A 99 -1.66 -6.32 4.24
CA ALA A 99 -1.43 -5.71 2.94
C ALA A 99 -0.96 -6.74 1.89
N ARG A 100 -0.10 -7.70 2.27
CA ARG A 100 0.38 -8.80 1.42
C ARG A 100 -0.78 -9.67 0.94
N GLU A 101 -1.66 -10.10 1.84
CA GLU A 101 -2.77 -10.99 1.48
C GLU A 101 -3.82 -10.27 0.62
N VAL A 102 -4.14 -9.01 0.91
CA VAL A 102 -5.07 -8.21 0.10
C VAL A 102 -4.51 -7.95 -1.30
N GLU A 103 -3.22 -7.60 -1.43
CA GLU A 103 -2.62 -7.32 -2.75
C GLU A 103 -2.30 -8.58 -3.55
N ARG A 104 -2.20 -9.75 -2.90
CA ARG A 104 -2.20 -11.05 -3.58
C ARG A 104 -3.45 -11.21 -4.46
N VAL A 105 -4.58 -10.64 -4.05
CA VAL A 105 -5.79 -10.57 -4.87
C VAL A 105 -5.70 -9.41 -5.86
N ASP A 106 -5.54 -8.16 -5.38
CA ASP A 106 -5.48 -6.98 -6.26
C ASP A 106 -4.86 -5.76 -5.57
N SER A 107 -3.98 -5.07 -6.29
CA SER A 107 -3.38 -3.81 -5.80
C SER A 107 -4.43 -2.70 -5.57
N GLY A 108 -5.55 -2.72 -6.30
CA GLY A 108 -6.66 -1.78 -6.09
C GLY A 108 -7.30 -1.96 -4.71
N TYR A 109 -7.59 -3.18 -4.31
CA TYR A 109 -8.15 -3.48 -2.99
C TYR A 109 -7.18 -3.13 -1.86
N ARG A 110 -5.87 -3.43 -2.03
CA ARG A 110 -4.87 -3.00 -1.06
C ARG A 110 -4.78 -1.47 -0.97
N SER A 111 -4.89 -0.76 -2.10
CA SER A 111 -4.89 0.70 -2.12
C SER A 111 -6.07 1.28 -1.35
N MET A 112 -7.28 0.74 -1.52
CA MET A 112 -8.48 1.13 -0.76
C MET A 112 -8.24 1.00 0.76
N MET A 113 -7.78 -0.17 1.21
CA MET A 113 -7.46 -0.44 2.61
C MET A 113 -6.37 0.49 3.15
N SER A 114 -5.29 0.68 2.39
CA SER A 114 -4.15 1.51 2.79
C SER A 114 -4.51 2.99 2.91
N VAL A 115 -5.32 3.52 1.98
CA VAL A 115 -5.81 4.90 2.07
C VAL A 115 -6.65 5.09 3.32
N GLN A 116 -7.58 4.19 3.61
CA GLN A 116 -8.40 4.23 4.82
C GLN A 116 -7.53 4.23 6.08
N SER A 117 -6.62 3.26 6.21
CA SER A 117 -5.83 3.02 7.42
C SER A 117 -4.70 4.03 7.61
N SER A 118 -3.84 4.20 6.58
CA SER A 118 -2.58 4.95 6.71
C SER A 118 -2.70 6.42 6.34
N LEU A 119 -3.64 6.79 5.46
CA LEU A 119 -3.74 8.14 4.93
C LEU A 119 -4.95 8.91 5.48
N VAL A 120 -5.95 8.24 6.06
CA VAL A 120 -7.11 8.86 6.70
C VAL A 120 -7.12 8.64 8.20
N MET A 121 -7.13 7.40 8.68
CA MET A 121 -7.18 7.13 10.12
C MET A 121 -5.89 7.57 10.81
N TYR A 122 -4.72 7.30 10.23
CA TYR A 122 -3.45 7.68 10.85
C TYR A 122 -3.31 9.20 11.08
N PRO A 123 -3.52 10.11 10.11
CA PRO A 123 -3.41 11.54 10.38
C PRO A 123 -4.43 12.04 11.40
N ILE A 124 -5.65 11.50 11.45
CA ILE A 124 -6.64 11.83 12.48
C ILE A 124 -6.15 11.36 13.86
N TYR A 125 -5.59 10.16 13.95
CA TYR A 125 -5.01 9.64 15.19
C TYR A 125 -3.79 10.45 15.64
N ALA A 126 -2.84 10.69 14.73
CA ALA A 126 -1.55 11.30 15.09
C ALA A 126 -1.60 12.82 15.26
N TYR A 127 -2.49 13.49 14.50
CA TYR A 127 -2.48 14.94 14.39
C TYR A 127 -3.81 15.60 14.77
N GLY A 128 -4.86 14.82 14.96
CA GLY A 128 -6.18 15.30 15.36
C GLY A 128 -6.30 15.62 16.84
N SER A 129 -7.29 16.42 17.19
CA SER A 129 -7.73 16.58 18.58
C SER A 129 -8.41 15.29 19.10
N GLU A 130 -8.63 15.22 20.41
CA GLU A 130 -9.34 14.07 20.99
C GLU A 130 -10.77 13.95 20.47
N GLU A 131 -11.45 15.09 20.31
CA GLU A 131 -12.80 15.13 19.75
C GLU A 131 -12.83 14.60 18.31
N GLN A 132 -11.81 14.95 17.50
CA GLN A 132 -11.68 14.42 16.14
C GLN A 132 -11.43 12.91 16.16
N ARG A 133 -10.55 12.39 17.03
CA ARG A 133 -10.30 10.96 17.18
C ARG A 133 -11.56 10.19 17.52
N GLN A 134 -12.29 10.62 18.55
CA GLN A 134 -13.51 9.97 19.00
C GLN A 134 -14.65 10.04 17.95
N LYS A 135 -14.71 11.12 17.20
CA LYS A 135 -15.74 11.31 16.17
C LYS A 135 -15.52 10.43 14.93
N TYR A 136 -14.29 10.37 14.44
CA TYR A 136 -14.00 9.81 13.11
C TYR A 136 -13.47 8.39 13.15
N LEU A 137 -12.55 8.05 14.07
CA LEU A 137 -11.82 6.80 14.02
C LEU A 137 -12.70 5.55 14.16
N PRO A 138 -13.67 5.48 15.10
CA PRO A 138 -14.50 4.29 15.24
C PRO A 138 -15.31 3.96 13.99
N LYS A 139 -15.85 4.98 13.31
CA LYS A 139 -16.65 4.80 12.09
C LYS A 139 -15.79 4.45 10.87
N LEU A 140 -14.58 4.97 10.82
CA LEU A 140 -13.60 4.61 9.78
C LEU A 140 -13.07 3.19 10.00
N ALA A 141 -12.87 2.76 11.24
CA ALA A 141 -12.37 1.42 11.57
C ALA A 141 -13.39 0.33 11.21
N THR A 142 -14.69 0.59 11.44
CA THR A 142 -15.78 -0.33 11.04
C THR A 142 -16.09 -0.30 9.54
N GLY A 143 -15.54 0.67 8.79
CA GLY A 143 -15.91 0.88 7.39
C GLY A 143 -17.30 1.49 7.19
N GLU A 144 -17.99 1.95 8.25
CA GLU A 144 -19.23 2.74 8.16
C GLU A 144 -18.99 4.03 7.37
N TRP A 145 -17.85 4.67 7.60
CA TRP A 145 -17.38 5.81 6.83
C TRP A 145 -16.15 5.45 6.00
N ILE A 146 -16.18 5.91 4.76
CA ILE A 146 -15.07 5.76 3.82
C ILE A 146 -14.31 7.07 3.76
N GLY A 147 -12.98 7.00 3.82
CA GLY A 147 -12.11 8.15 3.76
C GLY A 147 -11.27 8.24 2.49
N CYS A 148 -10.86 9.45 2.17
CA CYS A 148 -9.89 9.72 1.11
C CYS A 148 -8.84 10.77 1.55
N PHE A 149 -7.72 10.84 0.81
CA PHE A 149 -6.56 11.66 1.16
C PHE A 149 -6.17 12.57 -0.01
N GLY A 150 -6.44 13.87 0.14
CA GLY A 150 -6.22 14.90 -0.87
C GLY A 150 -4.89 15.62 -0.70
N LEU A 151 -3.82 15.12 -1.32
CA LEU A 151 -2.50 15.78 -1.37
C LEU A 151 -2.15 16.22 -2.79
N THR A 152 -2.05 15.26 -3.71
CA THR A 152 -1.63 15.44 -5.11
C THR A 152 -2.57 16.36 -5.86
N GLU A 153 -2.00 17.27 -6.67
CA GLU A 153 -2.72 18.16 -7.57
C GLU A 153 -2.33 17.89 -9.03
N PRO A 154 -3.10 18.38 -10.02
CA PRO A 154 -2.74 18.19 -11.43
C PRO A 154 -1.31 18.63 -11.77
N ASP A 155 -0.83 19.73 -11.17
CA ASP A 155 0.50 20.30 -11.41
C ASP A 155 1.50 20.05 -10.27
N ALA A 156 1.13 19.30 -9.22
CA ALA A 156 1.95 19.07 -8.03
C ALA A 156 1.85 17.61 -7.56
N GLY A 157 2.61 16.72 -8.22
CA GLY A 157 2.72 15.30 -7.90
C GLY A 157 3.94 15.01 -7.04
N SER A 158 5.11 14.82 -7.69
CA SER A 158 6.38 14.54 -7.00
C SER A 158 6.89 15.72 -6.15
N ASP A 159 6.46 16.94 -6.45
CA ASP A 159 6.68 18.15 -5.63
C ASP A 159 5.36 18.61 -4.99
N PRO A 160 4.93 18.06 -3.88
CA PRO A 160 3.70 18.49 -3.19
C PRO A 160 3.84 19.88 -2.53
N ALA A 161 5.06 20.41 -2.38
CA ALA A 161 5.26 21.79 -1.90
C ALA A 161 4.73 22.82 -2.90
N GLY A 162 4.70 22.46 -4.19
CA GLY A 162 4.15 23.28 -5.26
C GLY A 162 2.62 23.39 -5.28
N MET A 163 1.89 22.74 -4.34
CA MET A 163 0.42 22.77 -4.32
C MET A 163 -0.15 24.19 -4.36
N LYS A 164 -1.28 24.33 -5.04
CA LYS A 164 -2.03 25.59 -5.19
C LYS A 164 -3.26 25.67 -4.30
N THR A 165 -3.78 24.53 -3.80
CA THR A 165 -4.89 24.50 -2.85
C THR A 165 -4.56 25.35 -1.63
N ARG A 166 -5.49 26.24 -1.26
CA ARG A 166 -5.34 27.18 -0.16
C ARG A 166 -6.50 27.14 0.80
N ALA A 167 -6.23 27.47 2.06
CA ALA A 167 -7.18 27.69 3.11
C ALA A 167 -7.04 29.12 3.63
N VAL A 168 -8.07 29.94 3.42
CA VAL A 168 -8.14 31.33 3.86
C VAL A 168 -8.91 31.37 5.18
N LYS A 169 -8.36 32.06 6.18
CA LYS A 169 -8.98 32.25 7.50
C LYS A 169 -10.18 33.19 7.41
N THR A 170 -11.26 32.83 8.11
CA THR A 170 -12.46 33.66 8.30
C THR A 170 -12.79 33.74 9.80
N ASP A 171 -13.76 34.56 10.19
CA ASP A 171 -14.18 34.72 11.59
C ASP A 171 -14.72 33.42 12.19
N GLY A 172 -15.27 32.49 11.37
CA GLY A 172 -15.85 31.22 11.80
C GLY A 172 -15.03 29.98 11.49
N GLY A 173 -13.84 30.14 10.89
CA GLY A 173 -13.04 28.99 10.48
C GLY A 173 -12.19 29.24 9.24
N TYR A 174 -12.37 28.46 8.20
CA TYR A 174 -11.58 28.54 6.96
C TYR A 174 -12.45 28.35 5.73
N VAL A 175 -12.01 28.93 4.61
CA VAL A 175 -12.54 28.68 3.26
C VAL A 175 -11.46 27.99 2.45
N LEU A 176 -11.75 26.78 1.95
CA LEU A 176 -10.83 26.00 1.12
C LEU A 176 -11.19 26.12 -0.36
N SER A 177 -10.17 26.37 -1.19
CA SER A 177 -10.30 26.44 -2.65
C SER A 177 -9.12 25.76 -3.33
N GLY A 178 -9.39 24.97 -4.39
CA GLY A 178 -8.41 24.25 -5.16
C GLY A 178 -8.93 22.88 -5.62
N SER A 179 -8.04 22.07 -6.20
CA SER A 179 -8.39 20.73 -6.66
C SER A 179 -7.29 19.73 -6.33
N LYS A 180 -7.71 18.47 -6.10
CA LYS A 180 -6.82 17.33 -5.92
C LYS A 180 -7.11 16.30 -7.00
N MET A 181 -6.10 15.56 -7.41
CA MET A 181 -6.19 14.61 -8.51
C MET A 181 -5.59 13.25 -8.13
N TRP A 182 -6.07 12.18 -8.76
CA TRP A 182 -5.67 10.80 -8.49
C TRP A 182 -5.99 10.33 -7.06
N ILE A 183 -7.15 10.73 -6.55
CA ILE A 183 -7.54 10.47 -5.17
C ILE A 183 -8.37 9.19 -5.08
N SER A 184 -7.76 8.14 -4.55
CA SER A 184 -8.47 6.88 -4.27
C SER A 184 -9.62 7.10 -3.30
N ASN A 185 -10.73 6.44 -3.54
CA ASN A 185 -11.97 6.49 -2.76
C ASN A 185 -12.76 7.81 -2.85
N SER A 186 -12.23 8.92 -3.37
CA SER A 186 -12.91 10.23 -3.28
C SER A 186 -14.35 10.23 -3.80
N PRO A 187 -14.74 9.53 -4.90
CA PRO A 187 -16.11 9.54 -5.37
C PRO A 187 -17.14 8.90 -4.42
N ILE A 188 -16.66 8.06 -3.50
CA ILE A 188 -17.51 7.36 -2.51
C ILE A 188 -17.21 7.76 -1.07
N ALA A 189 -16.25 8.68 -0.86
CA ALA A 189 -15.80 9.06 0.47
C ALA A 189 -16.84 9.86 1.25
N ASP A 190 -16.91 9.60 2.56
CA ASP A 190 -17.68 10.37 3.54
C ASP A 190 -16.78 11.39 4.26
N VAL A 191 -15.48 11.08 4.37
CA VAL A 191 -14.46 11.89 5.06
C VAL A 191 -13.29 12.17 4.11
N PHE A 192 -12.89 13.43 4.02
CA PHE A 192 -11.82 13.91 3.15
C PHE A 192 -10.72 14.54 4.00
N VAL A 193 -9.56 13.94 4.08
CA VAL A 193 -8.37 14.55 4.69
C VAL A 193 -7.63 15.31 3.59
N VAL A 194 -7.68 16.64 3.63
CA VAL A 194 -7.13 17.50 2.57
C VAL A 194 -6.00 18.37 3.10
N TRP A 195 -4.91 18.43 2.35
CA TRP A 195 -3.76 19.27 2.64
C TRP A 195 -3.79 20.54 1.78
N ALA A 196 -3.68 21.71 2.45
CA ALA A 196 -3.77 23.02 1.82
C ALA A 196 -2.75 23.99 2.41
N LYS A 197 -2.28 24.95 1.63
CA LYS A 197 -1.52 26.09 2.13
C LYS A 197 -2.44 27.01 2.91
N SER A 198 -2.09 27.33 4.15
CA SER A 198 -2.90 28.21 5.01
C SER A 198 -2.24 29.57 5.19
N GLU A 199 -2.91 30.62 4.77
CA GLU A 199 -2.43 32.01 4.89
C GLU A 199 -2.26 32.42 6.37
N ALA A 200 -3.20 32.03 7.22
CA ALA A 200 -3.14 32.28 8.67
C ALA A 200 -1.93 31.62 9.36
N HIS A 201 -1.29 30.66 8.71
CA HIS A 201 -0.11 29.96 9.21
C HIS A 201 1.14 30.27 8.38
N GLY A 202 1.21 31.48 7.78
CA GLY A 202 2.36 31.93 7.00
C GLY A 202 2.60 31.11 5.72
N GLY A 203 1.53 30.62 5.09
CA GLY A 203 1.61 29.80 3.88
C GLY A 203 2.04 28.33 4.11
N LYS A 204 2.20 27.91 5.37
CA LYS A 204 2.52 26.50 5.68
C LYS A 204 1.36 25.59 5.31
N ILE A 205 1.70 24.36 4.92
CA ILE A 205 0.73 23.32 4.62
C ILE A 205 0.11 22.82 5.94
N ARG A 206 -1.24 22.76 5.95
CA ARG A 206 -2.04 22.28 7.08
C ARG A 206 -3.03 21.22 6.56
N GLY A 207 -3.40 20.27 7.43
CA GLY A 207 -4.41 19.26 7.16
C GLY A 207 -5.78 19.71 7.63
N PHE A 208 -6.81 19.42 6.83
CA PHE A 208 -8.21 19.72 7.14
C PHE A 208 -9.07 18.48 6.92
N ILE A 209 -10.08 18.29 7.75
CA ILE A 209 -11.07 17.23 7.61
C ILE A 209 -12.35 17.84 7.05
N LEU A 210 -12.74 17.43 5.83
CA LEU A 210 -13.98 17.81 5.20
C LEU A 210 -14.95 16.62 5.21
N ALA A 211 -16.25 16.88 5.13
CA ALA A 211 -17.31 15.88 5.09
C ALA A 211 -18.08 15.95 3.77
N LYS A 212 -18.57 14.78 3.34
CA LYS A 212 -19.46 14.66 2.18
C LYS A 212 -20.68 15.59 2.31
N GLY A 213 -21.05 16.21 1.20
CA GLY A 213 -22.22 17.10 1.12
C GLY A 213 -21.95 18.54 1.52
N MET A 214 -20.74 18.92 1.90
CA MET A 214 -20.37 20.32 2.11
C MET A 214 -20.57 21.12 0.81
N LYS A 215 -21.13 22.33 0.90
CA LYS A 215 -21.34 23.21 -0.25
C LYS A 215 -19.99 23.54 -0.89
N GLY A 216 -19.91 23.44 -2.21
CA GLY A 216 -18.67 23.69 -2.97
C GLY A 216 -17.72 22.49 -3.04
N LEU A 217 -17.99 21.37 -2.34
CA LEU A 217 -17.20 20.14 -2.40
C LEU A 217 -17.81 19.17 -3.42
N SER A 218 -16.99 18.70 -4.36
CA SER A 218 -17.35 17.62 -5.28
C SER A 218 -16.17 16.68 -5.53
N ALA A 219 -16.47 15.44 -5.90
CA ALA A 219 -15.46 14.41 -6.12
C ALA A 219 -15.78 13.57 -7.38
N PRO A 220 -15.58 14.14 -8.59
CA PRO A 220 -15.86 13.43 -9.83
C PRO A 220 -14.93 12.23 -10.01
N LYS A 221 -15.47 11.12 -10.55
CA LYS A 221 -14.72 9.90 -10.86
C LYS A 221 -13.79 10.12 -12.05
N ILE A 222 -12.56 9.60 -11.97
CA ILE A 222 -11.66 9.44 -13.10
C ILE A 222 -11.96 8.07 -13.74
N GLU A 223 -12.33 8.09 -15.00
CA GLU A 223 -12.68 6.90 -15.77
C GLU A 223 -11.58 6.46 -16.74
N LYS A 224 -11.72 5.26 -17.29
CA LYS A 224 -10.84 4.71 -18.34
C LYS A 224 -9.40 4.49 -17.91
N LYS A 225 -9.17 4.26 -16.61
CA LYS A 225 -7.87 3.81 -16.13
C LYS A 225 -7.59 2.39 -16.64
N MET A 226 -6.36 2.13 -17.04
CA MET A 226 -5.92 0.77 -17.41
C MET A 226 -5.31 0.00 -16.24
N SER A 227 -5.15 0.65 -15.10
CA SER A 227 -4.55 0.12 -13.87
C SER A 227 -5.43 0.44 -12.67
N LEU A 228 -5.35 -0.37 -11.61
CA LEU A 228 -6.15 -0.24 -10.37
C LEU A 228 -7.66 -0.09 -10.67
N ARG A 229 -8.17 -0.86 -11.62
CA ARG A 229 -9.55 -0.73 -12.09
C ARG A 229 -10.58 -1.18 -11.08
N ALA A 230 -10.20 -2.08 -10.15
CA ALA A 230 -11.04 -2.50 -9.03
C ALA A 230 -11.08 -1.46 -7.88
N SER A 231 -10.34 -0.35 -7.99
CA SER A 231 -10.33 0.75 -7.01
C SER A 231 -10.84 2.02 -7.65
N ILE A 232 -11.94 2.57 -7.11
CA ILE A 232 -12.48 3.85 -7.57
C ILE A 232 -11.51 4.98 -7.23
N THR A 233 -11.25 5.83 -8.21
CA THR A 233 -10.33 6.97 -8.11
C THR A 233 -11.01 8.19 -8.68
N GLY A 234 -10.83 9.34 -8.06
CA GLY A 234 -11.45 10.58 -8.54
C GLY A 234 -10.56 11.80 -8.28
N GLU A 235 -11.19 12.94 -8.41
CA GLU A 235 -10.66 14.22 -8.01
C GLU A 235 -11.32 14.65 -6.69
N ILE A 236 -10.82 15.75 -6.08
CA ILE A 236 -11.52 16.54 -5.07
C ILE A 236 -11.50 17.96 -5.59
N VAL A 237 -12.67 18.52 -5.83
CA VAL A 237 -12.81 19.92 -6.25
C VAL A 237 -13.44 20.71 -5.11
N MET A 238 -12.77 21.79 -4.71
CA MET A 238 -13.18 22.69 -3.64
C MET A 238 -13.37 24.10 -4.22
N ASP A 239 -14.63 24.53 -4.27
CA ASP A 239 -15.02 25.88 -4.73
C ASP A 239 -15.60 26.64 -3.55
N GLY A 240 -14.69 27.24 -2.75
CA GLY A 240 -15.07 28.02 -1.59
C GLY A 240 -15.74 27.18 -0.49
N VAL A 241 -15.18 26.00 -0.16
CA VAL A 241 -15.72 25.13 0.90
C VAL A 241 -15.46 25.74 2.26
N GLU A 242 -16.53 26.12 2.95
CA GLU A 242 -16.47 26.67 4.30
C GLU A 242 -16.40 25.54 5.34
N VAL A 243 -15.47 25.66 6.30
CA VAL A 243 -15.29 24.74 7.42
C VAL A 243 -15.02 25.51 8.70
N GLY A 244 -15.46 24.99 9.84
CA GLY A 244 -15.13 25.55 11.15
C GLY A 244 -13.68 25.28 11.58
N GLU A 245 -13.26 25.88 12.70
CA GLU A 245 -11.94 25.67 13.31
C GLU A 245 -11.65 24.20 13.60
N GLU A 246 -12.66 23.47 13.97
CA GLU A 246 -12.59 22.04 14.31
C GLU A 246 -12.23 21.14 13.12
N ALA A 247 -12.25 21.67 11.88
CA ALA A 247 -11.79 20.91 10.71
C ALA A 247 -10.26 20.82 10.60
N LEU A 248 -9.54 21.77 11.22
CA LEU A 248 -8.08 21.79 11.21
C LEU A 248 -7.50 20.63 12.03
N LEU A 249 -6.51 19.92 11.51
CA LEU A 249 -5.66 19.01 12.28
C LEU A 249 -4.65 19.85 13.10
N PRO A 250 -4.84 19.96 14.45
CA PRO A 250 -4.12 20.96 15.23
C PRO A 250 -2.64 20.62 15.44
N HIS A 251 -2.27 19.33 15.47
CA HIS A 251 -0.97 18.90 15.97
C HIS A 251 0.08 18.67 14.87
N VAL A 252 -0.10 19.28 13.69
CA VAL A 252 0.88 19.18 12.61
C VAL A 252 0.89 20.41 11.71
N GLU A 253 2.08 20.74 11.19
CA GLU A 253 2.26 21.75 10.15
C GLU A 253 3.38 21.37 9.18
N GLY A 254 3.31 21.89 7.94
CA GLY A 254 4.29 21.62 6.89
C GLY A 254 4.18 20.23 6.29
N LEU A 255 5.13 19.90 5.42
CA LEU A 255 5.16 18.62 4.69
C LEU A 255 5.40 17.40 5.57
N LYS A 256 5.90 17.57 6.80
CA LYS A 256 6.06 16.43 7.72
C LYS A 256 4.73 15.73 8.03
N GLY A 257 3.62 16.46 7.94
CA GLY A 257 2.29 15.87 8.12
C GLY A 257 1.95 14.83 7.05
N PRO A 258 1.79 15.23 5.79
CA PRO A 258 1.47 14.26 4.73
C PRO A 258 2.59 13.23 4.53
N PHE A 259 3.87 13.57 4.69
CA PHE A 259 4.96 12.59 4.57
C PHE A 259 4.97 11.56 5.71
N GLY A 260 4.56 11.94 6.91
CA GLY A 260 4.34 10.99 7.99
C GLY A 260 3.28 9.93 7.65
N CYS A 261 2.18 10.35 7.00
CA CYS A 261 1.15 9.44 6.50
C CYS A 261 1.68 8.54 5.38
N LEU A 262 2.34 9.15 4.37
CA LEU A 262 2.91 8.43 3.23
C LEU A 262 3.93 7.37 3.65
N ASN A 263 4.74 7.60 4.68
CA ASN A 263 5.70 6.61 5.13
C ASN A 263 5.02 5.31 5.61
N ARG A 264 3.85 5.40 6.27
CA ARG A 264 3.07 4.23 6.70
C ARG A 264 2.48 3.50 5.49
N ALA A 265 1.89 4.25 4.57
CA ALA A 265 1.34 3.68 3.35
C ALA A 265 2.43 3.02 2.49
N ARG A 266 3.58 3.67 2.29
CA ARG A 266 4.75 3.13 1.58
C ARG A 266 5.28 1.84 2.17
N TYR A 267 5.27 1.73 3.51
CA TYR A 267 5.63 0.50 4.18
C TYR A 267 4.64 -0.62 3.85
N GLY A 268 3.32 -0.37 3.94
CA GLY A 268 2.29 -1.32 3.53
C GLY A 268 2.41 -1.74 2.06
N ILE A 269 2.76 -0.80 1.16
CA ILE A 269 3.05 -1.10 -0.25
C ILE A 269 4.20 -2.09 -0.38
N SER A 270 5.28 -1.93 0.42
CA SER A 270 6.45 -2.81 0.34
C SER A 270 6.14 -4.28 0.61
N TRP A 271 5.13 -4.56 1.41
CA TRP A 271 4.59 -5.90 1.65
C TRP A 271 3.59 -6.31 0.59
N GLY A 272 2.64 -5.43 0.29
CA GLY A 272 1.55 -5.73 -0.63
C GLY A 272 2.03 -6.22 -1.98
N VAL A 273 2.98 -5.53 -2.59
CA VAL A 273 3.52 -5.90 -3.91
C VAL A 273 4.17 -7.28 -3.93
N LEU A 274 4.68 -7.77 -2.78
CA LEU A 274 5.22 -9.13 -2.69
C LEU A 274 4.10 -10.16 -2.75
N GLY A 275 2.91 -9.88 -2.20
CA GLY A 275 1.73 -10.72 -2.39
C GLY A 275 1.33 -10.82 -3.87
N ALA A 276 1.31 -9.70 -4.60
CA ALA A 276 1.08 -9.69 -6.06
C ALA A 276 2.18 -10.47 -6.81
N ALA A 277 3.44 -10.33 -6.41
CA ALA A 277 4.56 -11.06 -6.99
C ALA A 277 4.45 -12.57 -6.74
N GLU A 278 4.05 -12.99 -5.54
CA GLU A 278 3.80 -14.39 -5.20
C GLU A 278 2.66 -14.98 -6.04
N PHE A 279 1.56 -14.23 -6.24
CA PHE A 279 0.51 -14.67 -7.16
C PHE A 279 1.08 -14.95 -8.56
N CYS A 280 1.82 -14.00 -9.11
CA CYS A 280 2.42 -14.11 -10.44
C CYS A 280 3.42 -15.28 -10.53
N TRP A 281 4.23 -15.49 -9.50
CA TRP A 281 5.19 -16.59 -9.42
C TRP A 281 4.50 -17.95 -9.36
N HIS A 282 3.50 -18.11 -8.48
CA HIS A 282 2.74 -19.36 -8.36
C HIS A 282 1.95 -19.66 -9.65
N ALA A 283 1.33 -18.64 -10.25
CA ALA A 283 0.63 -18.79 -11.53
C ALA A 283 1.58 -19.26 -12.65
N ALA A 284 2.76 -18.62 -12.77
CA ALA A 284 3.77 -19.03 -13.75
C ALA A 284 4.26 -20.45 -13.51
N ARG A 285 4.53 -20.82 -12.24
CA ARG A 285 4.97 -22.17 -11.88
C ARG A 285 3.92 -23.20 -12.28
N GLN A 286 2.65 -22.99 -11.89
CA GLN A 286 1.59 -23.96 -12.20
C GLN A 286 1.37 -24.07 -13.71
N TYR A 287 1.29 -22.92 -14.40
CA TYR A 287 1.16 -22.90 -15.85
C TYR A 287 2.29 -23.66 -16.54
N GLY A 288 3.54 -23.50 -16.09
CA GLY A 288 4.68 -24.21 -16.65
C GLY A 288 4.68 -25.70 -16.43
N LEU A 289 4.08 -26.20 -15.33
CA LEU A 289 3.90 -27.61 -15.08
C LEU A 289 2.79 -28.21 -15.97
N ASP A 290 1.71 -27.49 -16.18
CA ASP A 290 0.53 -27.97 -16.91
C ASP A 290 0.68 -27.84 -18.43
N ARG A 291 1.38 -26.80 -18.90
CA ARG A 291 1.53 -26.51 -20.32
C ARG A 291 2.67 -27.30 -20.94
N HIS A 292 2.33 -28.16 -21.89
CA HIS A 292 3.31 -28.97 -22.63
C HIS A 292 3.59 -28.38 -24.02
N GLN A 293 4.86 -28.27 -24.35
CA GLN A 293 5.37 -28.01 -25.70
C GLN A 293 6.58 -28.88 -25.96
N PHE A 294 6.84 -29.26 -27.22
CA PHE A 294 7.94 -30.17 -27.55
C PHE A 294 7.91 -31.47 -26.74
N LYS A 295 6.69 -31.98 -26.47
CA LYS A 295 6.43 -33.24 -25.72
C LYS A 295 6.85 -33.23 -24.25
N ARG A 296 7.04 -32.06 -23.61
CA ARG A 296 7.42 -31.92 -22.20
C ARG A 296 6.80 -30.65 -21.58
N PRO A 297 6.68 -30.59 -20.24
CA PRO A 297 6.24 -29.38 -19.55
C PRO A 297 7.18 -28.20 -19.83
N LEU A 298 6.67 -26.99 -19.96
CA LEU A 298 7.51 -25.79 -20.08
C LEU A 298 8.47 -25.63 -18.90
N ALA A 299 8.02 -25.98 -17.70
CA ALA A 299 8.83 -25.94 -16.47
C ALA A 299 10.09 -26.83 -16.52
N GLN A 300 10.20 -27.79 -17.46
CA GLN A 300 11.37 -28.62 -17.64
C GLN A 300 12.49 -27.92 -18.42
N THR A 301 12.24 -26.72 -18.95
CA THR A 301 13.26 -25.96 -19.72
C THR A 301 14.10 -25.09 -18.78
N GLN A 302 15.41 -24.97 -19.06
CA GLN A 302 16.35 -24.21 -18.23
C GLN A 302 15.96 -22.74 -18.07
N LEU A 303 15.53 -22.07 -19.15
CA LEU A 303 15.14 -20.66 -19.10
C LEU A 303 13.89 -20.44 -18.24
N TYR A 304 12.96 -21.39 -18.24
CA TYR A 304 11.76 -21.33 -17.39
C TYR A 304 12.13 -21.47 -15.91
N GLN A 305 12.94 -22.46 -15.58
CA GLN A 305 13.44 -22.68 -14.20
C GLN A 305 14.26 -21.51 -13.69
N LYS A 306 15.12 -20.91 -14.54
CA LYS A 306 15.86 -19.71 -14.18
C LYS A 306 14.94 -18.57 -13.77
N LYS A 307 13.90 -18.29 -14.57
CA LYS A 307 12.92 -17.23 -14.25
C LYS A 307 12.20 -17.50 -12.93
N LEU A 308 11.81 -18.75 -12.66
CA LEU A 308 11.20 -19.12 -11.37
C LEU A 308 12.16 -18.92 -10.18
N ALA A 309 13.44 -19.24 -10.36
CA ALA A 309 14.47 -19.02 -9.32
C ALA A 309 14.71 -17.53 -9.07
N ASP A 310 14.78 -16.70 -10.12
CA ASP A 310 14.90 -15.25 -10.00
C ASP A 310 13.72 -14.67 -9.23
N MET A 311 12.48 -15.07 -9.54
CA MET A 311 11.27 -14.63 -8.84
C MET A 311 11.31 -15.00 -7.35
N GLN A 312 11.61 -16.25 -7.03
CA GLN A 312 11.71 -16.74 -5.65
C GLN A 312 12.74 -15.94 -4.85
N THR A 313 13.93 -15.72 -5.43
CA THR A 313 15.03 -15.01 -4.78
C THR A 313 14.60 -13.59 -4.39
N GLU A 314 14.03 -12.83 -5.31
CA GLU A 314 13.63 -11.45 -5.06
C GLU A 314 12.46 -11.35 -4.05
N ILE A 315 11.50 -12.27 -4.11
CA ILE A 315 10.39 -12.35 -3.14
C ILE A 315 10.93 -12.65 -1.74
N ALA A 316 11.77 -13.66 -1.59
CA ALA A 316 12.31 -14.07 -0.30
C ALA A 316 13.14 -12.95 0.36
N LEU A 317 14.02 -12.27 -0.40
CA LEU A 317 14.80 -11.13 0.07
C LEU A 317 13.90 -9.94 0.43
N GLY A 318 12.89 -9.64 -0.40
CA GLY A 318 11.95 -8.56 -0.17
C GLY A 318 11.12 -8.74 1.11
N LEU A 319 10.64 -9.96 1.37
CA LEU A 319 9.89 -10.32 2.59
C LEU A 319 10.74 -10.10 3.84
N GLN A 320 11.99 -10.57 3.86
CA GLN A 320 12.89 -10.39 4.99
C GLN A 320 13.22 -8.91 5.24
N ALA A 321 13.46 -8.14 4.19
CA ALA A 321 13.71 -6.71 4.31
C ALA A 321 12.48 -5.97 4.87
N SER A 322 11.27 -6.28 4.38
CA SER A 322 10.03 -5.68 4.86
C SER A 322 9.73 -6.06 6.32
N LEU A 323 9.95 -7.33 6.70
CA LEU A 323 9.83 -7.78 8.10
C LEU A 323 10.75 -6.98 9.02
N ARG A 324 12.04 -6.84 8.63
CA ARG A 324 13.00 -6.09 9.45
C ARG A 324 12.59 -4.63 9.61
N VAL A 325 12.13 -3.98 8.54
CA VAL A 325 11.65 -2.59 8.62
C VAL A 325 10.40 -2.49 9.50
N GLY A 326 9.48 -3.47 9.44
CA GLY A 326 8.31 -3.52 10.32
C GLY A 326 8.68 -3.58 11.79
N ARG A 327 9.58 -4.47 12.17
CA ARG A 327 10.09 -4.53 13.55
C ARG A 327 10.71 -3.21 14.01
N LEU A 328 11.46 -2.54 13.13
CA LEU A 328 12.03 -1.21 13.42
C LEU A 328 10.97 -0.12 13.53
N MET A 329 9.86 -0.21 12.79
CA MET A 329 8.73 0.70 12.93
C MET A 329 8.00 0.48 14.25
N ASP A 330 7.79 -0.74 14.68
CA ASP A 330 7.18 -1.09 15.97
C ASP A 330 8.04 -0.61 17.14
N GLU A 331 9.37 -0.61 16.99
CA GLU A 331 10.34 -0.07 17.94
C GLU A 331 10.54 1.46 17.83
N ALA A 332 9.82 2.16 16.94
CA ALA A 332 10.01 3.58 16.61
C ALA A 332 11.45 3.95 16.17
N LYS A 333 12.16 3.01 15.53
CA LYS A 333 13.55 3.16 15.05
C LYS A 333 13.69 3.24 13.54
N ALA A 334 12.60 3.14 12.80
CA ALA A 334 12.65 3.18 11.32
C ALA A 334 12.82 4.61 10.82
N ALA A 335 13.89 4.85 10.06
CA ALA A 335 14.06 6.08 9.30
C ALA A 335 13.28 6.04 7.98
N PRO A 336 12.84 7.19 7.43
CA PRO A 336 12.13 7.25 6.15
C PRO A 336 12.93 6.64 4.98
N GLU A 337 14.23 6.71 5.01
CA GLU A 337 15.13 6.12 4.02
C GLU A 337 15.03 4.59 3.99
N MET A 338 14.88 3.94 5.14
CA MET A 338 14.67 2.48 5.23
C MET A 338 13.37 2.08 4.51
N ILE A 339 12.31 2.87 4.68
CA ILE A 339 11.03 2.68 3.98
C ILE A 339 11.21 2.92 2.48
N SER A 340 12.00 3.92 2.08
CA SER A 340 12.33 4.18 0.68
C SER A 340 13.08 3.01 0.03
N ILE A 341 13.99 2.34 0.74
CA ILE A 341 14.69 1.14 0.25
C ILE A 341 13.69 0.04 -0.07
N VAL A 342 12.86 -0.36 0.89
CA VAL A 342 11.94 -1.50 0.69
C VAL A 342 10.83 -1.18 -0.29
N LYS A 343 10.26 0.03 -0.28
CA LYS A 343 9.25 0.45 -1.28
C LYS A 343 9.83 0.42 -2.69
N ARG A 344 10.96 1.06 -2.91
CA ARG A 344 11.60 1.12 -4.22
C ARG A 344 11.97 -0.26 -4.74
N ASN A 345 12.69 -1.04 -3.92
CA ASN A 345 13.14 -2.36 -4.32
C ASN A 345 11.95 -3.29 -4.64
N ASN A 346 11.03 -3.43 -3.69
CA ASN A 346 9.99 -4.43 -3.81
C ASN A 346 8.98 -4.10 -4.92
N CYS A 347 8.63 -2.81 -5.12
CA CYS A 347 7.78 -2.41 -6.26
C CYS A 347 8.44 -2.71 -7.60
N GLY A 348 9.71 -2.34 -7.78
CA GLY A 348 10.44 -2.61 -9.03
C GLY A 348 10.54 -4.11 -9.31
N LYS A 349 10.91 -4.91 -8.30
CA LYS A 349 11.05 -6.37 -8.43
C LYS A 349 9.71 -7.07 -8.67
N ALA A 350 8.65 -6.66 -7.98
CA ALA A 350 7.31 -7.19 -8.20
C ALA A 350 6.81 -6.92 -9.64
N LEU A 351 7.06 -5.71 -10.16
CA LEU A 351 6.73 -5.37 -11.54
C LEU A 351 7.51 -6.21 -12.54
N ASP A 352 8.81 -6.41 -12.33
CA ASP A 352 9.64 -7.29 -13.16
C ASP A 352 9.13 -8.74 -13.13
N ILE A 353 8.77 -9.25 -11.95
CA ILE A 353 8.17 -10.58 -11.75
C ILE A 353 6.84 -10.70 -12.51
N ALA A 354 5.96 -9.71 -12.41
CA ALA A 354 4.68 -9.73 -13.11
C ALA A 354 4.87 -9.71 -14.65
N ARG A 355 5.81 -8.92 -15.16
CA ARG A 355 6.17 -8.89 -16.58
C ARG A 355 6.74 -10.23 -17.05
N MET A 356 7.63 -10.84 -16.26
CA MET A 356 8.15 -12.18 -16.55
C MET A 356 7.04 -13.22 -16.55
N SER A 357 6.16 -13.20 -15.56
CA SER A 357 5.02 -14.14 -15.46
C SER A 357 4.09 -14.00 -16.68
N ARG A 358 3.74 -12.76 -17.05
CA ARG A 358 2.96 -12.52 -18.28
C ARG A 358 3.64 -13.11 -19.51
N ASP A 359 4.94 -12.93 -19.68
CA ASP A 359 5.73 -13.50 -20.77
C ASP A 359 5.73 -15.04 -20.74
N MET A 360 5.91 -15.64 -19.56
CA MET A 360 5.92 -17.10 -19.36
C MET A 360 4.59 -17.79 -19.70
N HIS A 361 3.47 -17.06 -19.67
CA HIS A 361 2.15 -17.55 -20.12
C HIS A 361 1.96 -17.45 -21.64
N GLY A 362 2.88 -16.84 -22.38
CA GLY A 362 2.76 -16.65 -23.85
C GLY A 362 1.50 -15.85 -24.20
N GLY A 363 0.74 -16.30 -25.18
CA GLY A 363 -0.51 -15.65 -25.59
C GLY A 363 -1.57 -15.59 -24.50
N ASN A 364 -1.61 -16.56 -23.58
CA ASN A 364 -2.52 -16.56 -22.44
C ASN A 364 -2.21 -15.47 -21.43
N GLY A 365 -0.96 -15.00 -21.40
CA GLY A 365 -0.51 -13.94 -20.47
C GLY A 365 -1.16 -12.57 -20.68
N ILE A 366 -1.88 -12.34 -21.78
CA ILE A 366 -2.62 -11.09 -22.03
C ILE A 366 -4.12 -11.24 -21.73
N SER A 367 -4.59 -12.43 -21.34
CA SER A 367 -5.98 -12.66 -20.95
C SER A 367 -6.19 -12.40 -19.47
N LEU A 368 -7.31 -11.74 -19.13
CA LEU A 368 -7.70 -11.51 -17.72
C LEU A 368 -7.95 -12.83 -16.95
N GLU A 369 -8.30 -13.90 -17.66
CA GLU A 369 -8.55 -15.23 -17.10
C GLU A 369 -7.39 -15.74 -16.23
N PHE A 370 -6.14 -15.48 -16.64
CA PHE A 370 -4.94 -15.94 -15.93
C PHE A 370 -4.49 -14.98 -14.82
N GLY A 371 -5.08 -13.78 -14.73
CA GLY A 371 -4.81 -12.81 -13.68
C GLY A 371 -3.47 -12.07 -13.77
N VAL A 372 -2.48 -12.64 -14.45
CA VAL A 372 -1.11 -12.06 -14.47
C VAL A 372 -1.03 -10.70 -15.14
N ILE A 373 -1.80 -10.46 -16.21
CA ILE A 373 -1.86 -9.16 -16.89
C ILE A 373 -2.46 -8.09 -15.96
N ARG A 374 -3.46 -8.44 -15.15
CA ARG A 374 -4.08 -7.55 -14.18
C ARG A 374 -3.06 -7.07 -13.15
N HIS A 375 -2.29 -8.00 -12.58
CA HIS A 375 -1.21 -7.64 -11.65
C HIS A 375 -0.12 -6.80 -12.33
N MET A 376 0.27 -7.14 -13.56
CA MET A 376 1.27 -6.39 -14.30
C MET A 376 0.86 -4.92 -14.49
N VAL A 377 -0.35 -4.66 -15.00
CA VAL A 377 -0.81 -3.27 -15.23
C VAL A 377 -1.06 -2.52 -13.91
N ASN A 378 -1.50 -3.21 -12.86
CA ASN A 378 -1.64 -2.60 -11.54
C ASN A 378 -0.28 -2.17 -10.98
N LEU A 379 0.73 -3.01 -11.07
CA LEU A 379 2.07 -2.74 -10.54
C LEU A 379 2.78 -1.60 -11.27
N GLU A 380 2.43 -1.26 -12.53
CA GLU A 380 2.91 -0.02 -13.18
C GLU A 380 2.50 1.23 -12.37
N THR A 381 1.25 1.27 -11.87
CA THR A 381 0.81 2.37 -11.00
C THR A 381 1.49 2.30 -9.62
N VAL A 382 1.58 1.10 -9.03
CA VAL A 382 2.18 0.94 -7.68
C VAL A 382 3.65 1.35 -7.67
N ASN A 383 4.38 1.09 -8.75
CA ASN A 383 5.77 1.56 -8.91
C ASN A 383 5.86 3.09 -9.08
N THR A 384 4.76 3.74 -9.50
CA THR A 384 4.72 5.17 -9.83
C THR A 384 4.24 6.05 -8.68
N TYR A 385 3.19 5.65 -7.95
CA TYR A 385 2.56 6.50 -6.93
C TYR A 385 3.30 6.47 -5.57
N GLU A 386 2.86 7.36 -4.66
CA GLU A 386 3.41 7.52 -3.30
C GLU A 386 4.94 7.69 -3.27
N GLY A 387 5.45 8.47 -4.20
CA GLY A 387 6.86 8.57 -4.53
C GLY A 387 7.21 7.58 -5.64
N ALA A 388 7.49 8.12 -6.84
CA ALA A 388 7.94 7.31 -7.96
C ALA A 388 9.26 6.60 -7.63
N HIS A 389 9.53 5.52 -8.35
CA HIS A 389 10.75 4.72 -8.17
C HIS A 389 12.02 5.57 -8.11
N ASP A 390 12.12 6.59 -8.99
CA ASP A 390 13.27 7.49 -9.05
C ASP A 390 13.28 8.52 -7.91
N VAL A 391 12.11 8.98 -7.44
CA VAL A 391 12.03 9.87 -6.26
C VAL A 391 12.64 9.19 -5.03
N HIS A 392 12.37 7.89 -4.83
CA HIS A 392 13.01 7.13 -3.75
C HIS A 392 14.53 6.96 -3.97
N ALA A 393 14.99 6.81 -5.22
CA ALA A 393 16.41 6.80 -5.52
C ALA A 393 17.10 8.12 -5.14
N LEU A 394 16.47 9.26 -5.43
CA LEU A 394 16.99 10.58 -5.06
C LEU A 394 17.03 10.79 -3.52
N ILE A 395 16.01 10.31 -2.79
CA ILE A 395 16.02 10.31 -1.31
C ILE A 395 17.24 9.54 -0.78
N LEU A 396 17.50 8.35 -1.32
CA LEU A 396 18.62 7.50 -0.90
C LEU A 396 19.96 8.07 -1.33
N GLY A 397 20.05 8.66 -2.53
CA GLY A 397 21.26 9.34 -3.01
C GLY A 397 21.63 10.52 -2.11
N ARG A 398 20.66 11.34 -1.73
CA ARG A 398 20.86 12.42 -0.76
C ARG A 398 21.36 11.92 0.60
N ALA A 399 20.77 10.84 1.12
CA ALA A 399 21.17 10.28 2.39
C ALA A 399 22.63 9.81 2.40
N GLN A 400 23.13 9.31 1.25
CA GLN A 400 24.51 8.84 1.11
C GLN A 400 25.52 9.97 0.87
N THR A 401 25.14 11.00 0.13
CA THR A 401 26.06 12.05 -0.35
C THR A 401 25.96 13.35 0.43
N GLY A 402 24.87 13.57 1.16
CA GLY A 402 24.53 14.87 1.76
C GLY A 402 24.08 15.93 0.75
N LEU A 403 24.07 15.63 -0.55
CA LEU A 403 23.74 16.57 -1.62
C LEU A 403 22.27 16.46 -2.03
N GLN A 404 21.59 17.60 -2.16
CA GLN A 404 20.20 17.66 -2.62
C GLN A 404 20.16 17.47 -4.14
N ALA A 405 19.35 16.49 -4.59
CA ALA A 405 19.12 16.23 -6.01
C ALA A 405 17.83 16.87 -6.54
N PHE A 406 16.93 17.32 -5.65
CA PHE A 406 15.75 18.11 -6.02
C PHE A 406 16.15 19.59 -6.05
N PHE A 407 15.81 20.29 -7.13
CA PHE A 407 16.17 21.70 -7.35
C PHE A 407 15.03 22.64 -6.96
#